data_22fe60dd47602f177003e964eff93a96
#
_entry.id   22fe60dd47602f177003e964eff93a96
#
_cell.length_a   1.000
_cell.length_b   1.000
_cell.length_c   1.000
_cell.angle_alpha   90.00
_cell.angle_beta   90.00
_cell.angle_gamma   90.00
#
_symmetry.space_group_name_H-M   'P 1'
#
loop_
_entity.id
_entity.type
_entity.pdbx_description
1 polymer ?
#
loop_
_entity_poly.entity_id
_entity_poly.type
_entity_poly.pdbx_seq_one_letter_code
_entity_poly.pdbx_strand_id
1 'polypeptide(L)' 'MTKPEQAALAGALQQLGVPADKSPAMADQLDKRAHQLAEQDGRTHRDALLHLLQLMKTAHDERH' A
#
# COMPACT_ATOMS: atom_id res chain seq x y z
N MET A 1 7.96 6.20 -6.76
CA MET A 1 8.05 6.20 -5.28
C MET A 1 9.51 6.32 -4.86
N THR A 2 9.79 7.15 -3.87
CA THR A 2 11.15 7.29 -3.33
C THR A 2 11.48 6.11 -2.42
N LYS A 3 12.77 5.87 -2.18
CA LYS A 3 13.21 4.80 -1.28
C LYS A 3 12.64 4.94 0.14
N PRO A 4 12.62 6.14 0.76
CA PRO A 4 12.00 6.30 2.08
C PRO A 4 10.51 5.98 2.09
N GLU A 5 9.78 6.35 1.03
CA GLU A 5 8.36 6.04 0.92
C GLU A 5 8.12 4.54 0.75
N GLN A 6 8.94 3.89 -0.06
CA GLN A 6 8.86 2.45 -0.25
C GLN A 6 9.14 1.71 1.06
N ALA A 7 10.14 2.15 1.81
CA ALA A 7 10.47 1.54 3.10
C ALA A 7 9.32 1.72 4.10
N ALA A 8 8.71 2.91 4.16
CA ALA A 8 7.58 3.17 5.03
C ALA A 8 6.37 2.30 4.67
N LEU A 9 6.10 2.16 3.37
CA LEU A 9 5.01 1.33 2.89
C LEU A 9 5.26 -0.16 3.20
N ALA A 10 6.48 -0.62 2.97
CA ALA A 10 6.86 -1.99 3.30
C ALA A 10 6.73 -2.27 4.80
N GLY A 11 7.11 -1.30 5.64
CA GLY A 11 6.94 -1.40 7.09
C GLY A 11 5.48 -1.53 7.49
N ALA A 12 4.61 -0.73 6.88
CA ALA A 12 3.18 -0.81 7.13
C ALA A 12 2.61 -2.16 6.72
N LEU A 13 3.06 -2.70 5.58
CA LEU A 13 2.65 -4.03 5.12
C LEU A 13 3.08 -5.12 6.08
N GLN A 14 4.29 -5.03 6.65
CA GLN A 14 4.75 -5.99 7.64
C GLN A 14 3.85 -5.98 8.88
N GLN A 15 3.40 -4.81 9.31
CA GLN A 15 2.46 -4.70 10.43
C GLN A 15 1.12 -5.35 10.13
N LEU A 16 0.74 -5.42 8.86
CA LEU A 16 -0.49 -6.09 8.42
C LEU A 16 -0.29 -7.60 8.21
N GLY A 17 0.90 -8.13 8.48
CA GLY A 17 1.17 -9.54 8.39
C GLY A 17 1.89 -10.00 7.13
N VAL A 18 2.32 -9.08 6.27
CA VAL A 18 3.08 -9.43 5.07
C VAL A 18 4.53 -9.75 5.46
N PRO A 19 5.08 -10.89 5.00
CA PRO A 19 6.47 -11.24 5.30
C PRO A 19 7.45 -10.17 4.82
N ALA A 20 8.52 -9.98 5.58
CA ALA A 20 9.49 -8.93 5.29
C ALA A 20 10.15 -9.09 3.92
N ASP A 21 10.38 -10.33 3.49
CA ASP A 21 10.99 -10.61 2.19
C ASP A 21 10.07 -10.30 1.01
N LYS A 22 8.76 -10.30 1.23
CA LYS A 22 7.75 -10.02 0.20
C LYS A 22 7.24 -8.59 0.23
N SER A 23 7.47 -7.86 1.32
CA SER A 23 6.94 -6.52 1.50
C SER A 23 7.41 -5.52 0.43
N PRO A 24 8.69 -5.50 0.00
CA PRO A 24 9.11 -4.58 -1.05
C PRO A 24 8.40 -4.80 -2.37
N ALA A 25 8.23 -6.05 -2.79
CA ALA A 25 7.54 -6.37 -4.04
C ALA A 25 6.06 -5.94 -3.96
N MET A 26 5.42 -6.19 -2.83
CA MET A 26 4.03 -5.80 -2.61
C MET A 26 3.88 -4.28 -2.56
N ALA A 27 4.86 -3.58 -1.98
CA ALA A 27 4.88 -2.13 -1.97
C ALA A 27 4.93 -1.57 -3.40
N ASP A 28 5.74 -2.16 -4.28
CA ASP A 28 5.81 -1.76 -5.69
C ASP A 28 4.47 -1.98 -6.39
N GLN A 29 3.80 -3.10 -6.15
CA GLN A 29 2.49 -3.37 -6.73
C GLN A 29 1.44 -2.37 -6.25
N LEU A 30 1.45 -2.04 -4.97
CA LEU A 30 0.55 -1.03 -4.41
C LEU A 30 0.81 0.35 -5.02
N ASP A 31 2.07 0.69 -5.23
CA ASP A 31 2.44 1.94 -5.86
C ASP A 31 1.86 2.05 -7.27
N LYS A 32 2.02 1.02 -8.08
CA LYS A 32 1.47 0.98 -9.44
C LYS A 32 -0.05 1.11 -9.42
N ARG A 33 -0.71 0.38 -8.53
CA ARG A 33 -2.17 0.43 -8.41
C ARG A 33 -2.63 1.80 -7.94
N ALA A 34 -1.90 2.43 -7.03
CA ALA A 34 -2.21 3.77 -6.56
C ALA A 34 -2.10 4.79 -7.68
N HIS A 35 -1.10 4.67 -8.55
CA HIS A 35 -1.00 5.55 -9.73
C HIS A 35 -2.21 5.40 -10.64
N GLN A 36 -2.66 4.18 -10.89
CA GLN A 36 -3.83 3.92 -11.72
C GLN A 36 -5.10 4.52 -11.10
N LEU A 37 -5.29 4.33 -9.80
CA LEU A 37 -6.44 4.90 -9.09
C LEU A 37 -6.42 6.41 -9.11
N ALA A 38 -5.25 7.01 -8.92
CA ALA A 38 -5.11 8.45 -8.95
C ALA A 38 -5.53 9.02 -10.30
N GLU A 39 -5.15 8.38 -11.39
CA GLU A 39 -5.53 8.79 -12.73
C GLU A 39 -7.03 8.63 -12.99
N GLN A 40 -7.62 7.51 -12.55
CA GLN A 40 -9.02 7.22 -12.79
C GLN A 40 -9.96 8.09 -11.97
N ASP A 41 -9.62 8.32 -10.70
CA ASP A 41 -10.50 8.99 -9.76
C ASP A 41 -10.16 10.46 -9.55
N GLY A 42 -9.12 10.98 -10.19
CA GLY A 42 -8.65 12.33 -9.97
C GLY A 42 -8.07 12.56 -8.58
N ARG A 43 -7.62 11.50 -7.93
CA ARG A 43 -7.00 11.57 -6.61
C ARG A 43 -5.50 11.78 -6.74
N THR A 44 -4.87 12.27 -5.66
CA THR A 44 -3.42 12.27 -5.60
C THR A 44 -2.93 10.84 -5.40
N HIS A 45 -1.69 10.59 -5.81
CA HIS A 45 -1.06 9.28 -5.60
C HIS A 45 -1.05 8.90 -4.11
N ARG A 46 -0.78 9.87 -3.25
CA ARG A 46 -0.74 9.64 -1.81
C ARG A 46 -2.11 9.23 -1.26
N ASP A 47 -3.17 9.92 -1.69
CA ASP A 47 -4.53 9.60 -1.26
C ASP A 47 -4.94 8.20 -1.70
N ALA A 48 -4.62 7.84 -2.96
CA ALA A 48 -4.91 6.52 -3.48
C ALA A 48 -4.17 5.44 -2.68
N LEU A 49 -2.91 5.69 -2.34
CA LEU A 49 -2.10 4.77 -1.56
C LEU A 49 -2.69 4.54 -0.17
N LEU A 50 -3.06 5.63 0.51
CA LEU A 50 -3.71 5.55 1.82
C LEU A 50 -5.02 4.78 1.77
N HIS A 51 -5.81 5.00 0.71
CA HIS A 51 -7.07 4.29 0.52
C HIS A 51 -6.85 2.78 0.40
N LEU A 52 -5.85 2.36 -0.40
CA LEU A 52 -5.52 0.95 -0.56
C LEU A 52 -5.05 0.33 0.76
N LEU A 53 -4.24 1.05 1.52
CA LEU A 53 -3.76 0.57 2.82
C LEU A 53 -4.91 0.42 3.81
N GLN A 54 -5.88 1.33 3.80
CA GLN A 54 -7.05 1.23 4.66
C GLN A 54 -7.91 0.02 4.30
N LEU A 55 -8.08 -0.25 3.01
CA LEU A 55 -8.81 -1.43 2.57
C LEU A 55 -8.13 -2.71 3.05
N MET A 56 -6.81 -2.77 2.95
CA MET A 56 -6.06 -3.92 3.44
C MET A 56 -6.17 -4.09 4.95
N LYS A 57 -6.11 -2.99 5.69
CA LYS A 57 -6.24 -3.02 7.14
C LYS A 57 -7.63 -3.51 7.55
N THR A 58 -8.67 -3.03 6.91
CA THR A 58 -10.05 -3.45 7.17
C THR A 58 -10.21 -4.95 6.91
N ALA A 59 -9.70 -5.43 5.78
CA ALA A 59 -9.76 -6.84 5.44
C ALA A 59 -9.00 -7.70 6.46
N HIS A 60 -7.85 -7.21 6.95
CA HIS A 60 -7.07 -7.90 7.97
C HIS A 60 -7.82 -7.97 9.30
N ASP A 61 -8.44 -6.86 9.71
CA ASP A 61 -9.19 -6.80 10.97
C ASP A 61 -10.44 -7.71 10.93
N GLU A 62 -11.06 -7.84 9.76
CA GLU A 62 -12.26 -8.68 9.60
C GLU A 62 -11.95 -10.18 9.66
N ARG A 63 -10.70 -10.57 9.52
CA ARG A 63 -10.29 -11.98 9.54
C ARG A 63 -10.10 -12.55 10.95
N HIS A 64 -10.27 -11.77 11.95
CA HIS A 64 -10.15 -12.23 13.33
C HIS A 64 -11.30 -13.12 13.76
#